data_6eb2f40cb5fe30ba567c2c356fc83470
#
_entry.id   6eb2f40cb5fe30ba567c2c356fc83470
#
_cell.length_a   1.000
_cell.length_b   1.000
_cell.length_c   1.000
_cell.angle_alpha   90.00
_cell.angle_beta   90.00
_cell.angle_gamma   90.00
#
_symmetry.space_group_name_H-M   'P 1'
#
loop_
_entity.id
_entity.type
_entity.pdbx_description
1 polymer ?
#
loop_
_entity_poly.entity_id
_entity_poly.type
_entity_poly.pdbx_seq_one_letter_code
_entity_poly.pdbx_strand_id
1 'polypeptide(L)'
;MRFIEQEKKLRIYNIDTPDTVQYRYGELFPNTIRSLVLGKSGCGKTNLIYFLLVDENGLRFENIYIYSKTLEQPKNKLLKCIIDGVEGVNIFTFFENDKVITPEKVLPNSIFIMDDVIGEQQGVIREYFSRGRHNKVDIFYLAQSYSKVPKQLIRDNANLIVLFKQDETNLKHIYNEHCSGDMSYIQFCTVCWNRDRFAFVVICKDSERDSGRYRFGFDTHVVI
;
A
#
# COMPACT_ATOMS: atom_id res chain seq x y z
N MET A 1 -12.79 -34.80 10.19
CA MET A 1 -13.53 -33.91 9.29
C MET A 1 -13.73 -34.67 7.98
N ARG A 2 -14.93 -34.66 7.38
CA ARG A 2 -15.23 -35.35 6.12
C ARG A 2 -15.89 -34.36 5.17
N PHE A 3 -15.46 -34.31 3.93
CA PHE A 3 -16.12 -33.57 2.86
C PHE A 3 -17.00 -34.54 2.07
N ILE A 4 -18.29 -34.21 1.94
CA ILE A 4 -19.27 -35.05 1.20
C ILE A 4 -19.80 -34.14 0.10
N GLU A 5 -19.58 -34.55 -1.16
CA GLU A 5 -20.15 -33.84 -2.32
C GLU A 5 -21.67 -34.07 -2.39
N GLN A 6 -22.39 -33.00 -2.71
CA GLN A 6 -23.84 -33.07 -2.96
C GLN A 6 -24.12 -33.39 -4.43
N GLU A 7 -25.22 -34.10 -4.69
CA GLU A 7 -25.66 -34.40 -6.06
C GLU A 7 -26.04 -33.13 -6.83
N LYS A 8 -26.72 -32.19 -6.17
CA LYS A 8 -27.11 -30.92 -6.78
C LYS A 8 -25.98 -29.91 -6.60
N LYS A 9 -25.39 -29.44 -7.71
CA LYS A 9 -24.29 -28.48 -7.73
C LYS A 9 -24.75 -27.17 -8.34
N LEU A 10 -24.53 -26.06 -7.63
CA LEU A 10 -24.65 -24.72 -8.18
C LEU A 10 -23.30 -24.34 -8.84
N ARG A 11 -23.34 -24.01 -10.11
CA ARG A 11 -22.16 -23.50 -10.82
C ARG A 11 -22.14 -21.97 -10.78
N ILE A 12 -21.08 -21.41 -10.23
CA ILE A 12 -20.84 -19.96 -10.19
C ILE A 12 -19.71 -19.66 -11.17
N TYR A 13 -19.96 -18.76 -12.09
CA TYR A 13 -18.97 -18.32 -13.07
C TYR A 13 -18.58 -16.89 -12.77
N ASN A 14 -17.30 -16.56 -13.01
CA ASN A 14 -16.87 -15.16 -13.02
C ASN A 14 -17.48 -14.50 -14.28
N ILE A 15 -18.18 -13.38 -14.06
CA ILE A 15 -18.77 -12.59 -15.14
C ILE A 15 -17.80 -11.54 -15.68
N ASP A 16 -16.67 -11.31 -14.99
CA ASP A 16 -15.61 -10.44 -15.51
C ASP A 16 -14.97 -11.13 -16.72
N THR A 17 -14.96 -10.45 -17.85
CA THR A 17 -14.37 -10.98 -19.08
C THR A 17 -12.84 -11.04 -18.93
N PRO A 18 -12.19 -12.20 -19.25
CA PRO A 18 -10.74 -12.36 -19.10
C PRO A 18 -9.91 -11.38 -19.94
N ASP A 19 -10.49 -10.84 -21.01
CA ASP A 19 -9.77 -10.07 -22.03
C ASP A 19 -9.46 -8.61 -21.63
N THR A 20 -9.79 -8.16 -20.42
CA THR A 20 -9.62 -6.75 -20.02
C THR A 20 -8.72 -6.52 -18.81
N VAL A 21 -8.08 -7.54 -18.27
CA VAL A 21 -7.12 -7.35 -17.17
C VAL A 21 -5.80 -6.86 -17.74
N GLN A 22 -5.71 -5.58 -18.03
CA GLN A 22 -4.42 -4.93 -18.26
C GLN A 22 -3.66 -4.86 -16.93
N TYR A 23 -2.60 -5.65 -16.81
CA TYR A 23 -1.68 -5.54 -15.67
C TYR A 23 -0.96 -4.20 -15.73
N ARG A 24 -1.28 -3.30 -14.80
CA ARG A 24 -0.73 -1.94 -14.77
C ARG A 24 0.74 -1.92 -14.35
N TYR A 25 1.15 -2.84 -13.47
CA TYR A 25 2.43 -2.81 -12.80
C TYR A 25 3.27 -4.11 -12.95
N GLY A 26 2.92 -5.00 -13.84
CA GLY A 26 3.60 -6.29 -13.95
C GLY A 26 3.46 -7.12 -12.67
N GLU A 27 4.53 -7.83 -12.29
CA GLU A 27 4.50 -8.74 -11.12
C GLU A 27 4.89 -8.08 -9.80
N LEU A 28 5.44 -6.86 -9.83
CA LEU A 28 5.95 -6.20 -8.62
C LEU A 28 4.84 -5.66 -7.73
N PHE A 29 3.74 -5.22 -8.31
CA PHE A 29 2.65 -4.57 -7.57
C PHE A 29 1.29 -5.14 -7.97
N PRO A 30 0.30 -5.08 -7.06
CA PRO A 30 -1.09 -5.38 -7.43
C PRO A 30 -1.63 -4.36 -8.44
N ASN A 31 -2.61 -4.75 -9.25
CA ASN A 31 -3.22 -3.88 -10.27
C ASN A 31 -3.83 -2.59 -9.71
N THR A 32 -4.28 -2.63 -8.48
CA THR A 32 -4.72 -1.46 -7.72
C THR A 32 -4.07 -1.51 -6.36
N ILE A 33 -3.39 -0.44 -5.98
CA ILE A 33 -2.59 -0.40 -4.76
C ILE A 33 -3.38 0.30 -3.64
N ARG A 34 -3.50 -0.38 -2.50
CA ARG A 34 -3.93 0.18 -1.23
C ARG A 34 -2.85 -0.14 -0.21
N SER A 35 -1.83 0.74 -0.20
CA SER A 35 -0.61 0.46 0.54
C SER A 35 -0.60 1.10 1.93
N LEU A 36 -0.07 0.35 2.89
CA LEU A 36 0.39 0.85 4.18
C LEU A 36 1.91 0.83 4.20
N VAL A 37 2.55 1.98 4.36
CA VAL A 37 4.01 2.11 4.51
C VAL A 37 4.32 2.47 5.96
N LEU A 38 4.89 1.51 6.69
CA LEU A 38 4.97 1.54 8.14
C LEU A 38 6.41 1.58 8.64
N GLY A 39 6.70 2.52 9.52
CA GLY A 39 8.02 2.63 10.13
C GLY A 39 8.25 3.93 10.88
N LYS A 40 9.20 3.93 11.80
CA LYS A 40 9.54 5.09 12.64
C LYS A 40 9.94 6.29 11.79
N SER A 41 9.94 7.47 12.38
CA SER A 41 10.46 8.67 11.71
C SER A 41 11.91 8.45 11.27
N GLY A 42 12.25 8.91 10.06
CA GLY A 42 13.61 8.80 9.51
C GLY A 42 14.01 7.39 9.03
N CYS A 43 13.10 6.41 8.96
CA CYS A 43 13.41 5.06 8.45
C CYS A 43 13.45 4.94 6.92
N GLY A 44 13.01 5.95 6.18
CA GLY A 44 13.09 5.94 4.71
C GLY A 44 11.75 5.90 3.98
N LYS A 45 10.59 6.00 4.65
CA LYS A 45 9.25 5.94 4.00
C LYS A 45 9.11 6.90 2.82
N THR A 46 9.41 8.17 3.02
CA THR A 46 9.30 9.19 1.96
C THR A 46 10.31 8.94 0.82
N ASN A 47 11.52 8.46 1.14
CA ASN A 47 12.49 8.08 0.12
C ASN A 47 11.98 6.90 -0.72
N LEU A 48 11.35 5.90 -0.08
CA LEU A 48 10.75 4.77 -0.78
C LEU A 48 9.72 5.26 -1.79
N ILE A 49 8.77 6.11 -1.35
CA ILE A 49 7.76 6.67 -2.26
C ILE A 49 8.42 7.40 -3.43
N TYR A 50 9.45 8.21 -3.15
CA TYR A 50 10.19 8.90 -4.19
C TYR A 50 10.73 7.92 -5.26
N PHE A 51 11.44 6.87 -4.84
CA PHE A 51 11.98 5.89 -5.79
C PHE A 51 10.87 5.13 -6.55
N LEU A 52 9.76 4.80 -5.90
CA LEU A 52 8.61 4.19 -6.57
C LEU A 52 7.99 5.08 -7.66
N LEU A 53 8.10 6.39 -7.54
CA LEU A 53 7.57 7.35 -8.51
C LEU A 53 8.52 7.61 -9.70
N VAL A 54 9.84 7.45 -9.51
CA VAL A 54 10.84 7.81 -10.53
C VAL A 54 11.49 6.60 -11.22
N ASP A 55 11.39 5.40 -10.65
CA ASP A 55 11.97 4.18 -11.22
C ASP A 55 11.18 3.73 -12.46
N GLU A 56 11.88 3.25 -13.48
CA GLU A 56 11.26 2.76 -14.72
C GLU A 56 10.35 1.53 -14.49
N ASN A 57 10.66 0.71 -13.47
CA ASN A 57 9.83 -0.42 -13.03
C ASN A 57 8.88 -0.05 -11.89
N GLY A 58 8.81 1.22 -11.53
CA GLY A 58 7.99 1.75 -10.47
C GLY A 58 6.54 1.98 -10.86
N LEU A 59 5.93 2.98 -10.24
CA LEU A 59 4.50 3.26 -10.39
C LEU A 59 4.18 3.96 -11.72
N ARG A 60 3.00 3.66 -12.27
CA ARG A 60 2.46 4.28 -13.51
C ARG A 60 1.32 5.23 -13.15
N PHE A 61 1.46 6.50 -13.48
CA PHE A 61 0.50 7.55 -13.11
C PHE A 61 0.56 8.75 -14.07
N GLU A 62 -0.50 9.53 -14.05
CA GLU A 62 -0.61 10.81 -14.72
C GLU A 62 -0.81 11.95 -13.71
N ASN A 63 -1.33 11.62 -12.53
CA ASN A 63 -1.65 12.59 -11.51
C ASN A 63 -1.17 12.13 -10.14
N ILE A 64 -0.63 13.05 -9.34
CA ILE A 64 -0.21 12.80 -7.97
C ILE A 64 -0.98 13.73 -7.04
N TYR A 65 -1.54 13.15 -6.01
CA TYR A 65 -2.20 13.84 -4.90
C TYR A 65 -1.42 13.59 -3.62
N ILE A 66 -1.07 14.64 -2.91
CA ILE A 66 -0.32 14.54 -1.65
C ILE A 66 -1.12 15.23 -0.54
N TYR A 67 -1.56 14.46 0.45
CA TYR A 67 -2.11 15.00 1.68
C TYR A 67 -1.10 14.79 2.81
N SER A 68 -0.57 15.90 3.35
CA SER A 68 0.43 15.84 4.41
C SER A 68 0.38 17.07 5.29
N LYS A 69 0.61 16.87 6.60
CA LYS A 69 0.84 17.95 7.57
C LYS A 69 2.27 18.46 7.57
N THR A 70 3.14 17.88 6.77
CA THR A 70 4.58 18.19 6.72
C THR A 70 5.05 18.59 5.32
N LEU A 71 4.16 19.19 4.51
CA LEU A 71 4.46 19.62 3.12
C LEU A 71 5.68 20.55 3.03
N GLU A 72 5.91 21.37 4.06
CA GLU A 72 7.03 22.31 4.12
C GLU A 72 8.39 21.66 4.43
N GLN A 73 8.42 20.38 4.79
CA GLN A 73 9.69 19.68 5.02
C GLN A 73 10.51 19.58 3.73
N PRO A 74 11.86 19.66 3.83
CA PRO A 74 12.74 19.65 2.65
C PRO A 74 12.52 18.47 1.70
N LYS A 75 12.20 17.28 2.23
CA LYS A 75 11.94 16.09 1.41
C LYS A 75 10.66 16.20 0.58
N ASN A 76 9.60 16.74 1.14
CA ASN A 76 8.34 16.95 0.43
C ASN A 76 8.47 18.06 -0.62
N LYS A 77 9.24 19.13 -0.31
CA LYS A 77 9.59 20.17 -1.29
C LYS A 77 10.43 19.61 -2.44
N LEU A 78 11.41 18.76 -2.15
CA LEU A 78 12.23 18.11 -3.16
C LEU A 78 11.37 17.20 -4.04
N LEU A 79 10.51 16.35 -3.45
CA LEU A 79 9.59 15.50 -4.19
C LEU A 79 8.72 16.33 -5.15
N LYS A 80 8.11 17.39 -4.65
CA LYS A 80 7.32 18.30 -5.47
C LYS A 80 8.14 18.90 -6.61
N CYS A 81 9.32 19.44 -6.33
CA CYS A 81 10.19 20.07 -7.32
C CYS A 81 10.59 19.10 -8.44
N ILE A 82 10.88 17.83 -8.12
CA ILE A 82 11.26 16.82 -9.10
C ILE A 82 10.09 16.45 -10.00
N ILE A 83 8.91 16.26 -9.41
CA ILE A 83 7.72 15.88 -10.16
C ILE A 83 7.18 17.04 -10.98
N ASP A 84 7.26 18.29 -10.49
CA ASP A 84 6.91 19.50 -11.25
C ASP A 84 7.75 19.64 -12.55
N GLY A 85 8.93 19.02 -12.58
CA GLY A 85 9.78 18.94 -13.78
C GLY A 85 9.44 17.81 -14.74
N VAL A 86 8.49 16.91 -14.40
CA VAL A 86 8.08 15.81 -15.28
C VAL A 86 6.92 16.25 -16.17
N GLU A 87 7.18 16.29 -17.46
CA GLU A 87 6.17 16.71 -18.46
C GLU A 87 4.97 15.75 -18.46
N GLY A 88 3.76 16.30 -18.44
CA GLY A 88 2.52 15.51 -18.48
C GLY A 88 2.02 14.98 -17.13
N VAL A 89 2.68 15.31 -16.01
CA VAL A 89 2.24 14.92 -14.67
C VAL A 89 1.66 16.11 -13.91
N ASN A 90 0.45 15.94 -13.36
CA ASN A 90 -0.17 16.94 -12.50
C ASN A 90 0.04 16.65 -11.02
N ILE A 91 0.33 17.68 -10.22
CA ILE A 91 0.49 17.56 -8.77
C ILE A 91 -0.54 18.40 -8.05
N PHE A 92 -1.21 17.78 -7.07
CA PHE A 92 -2.17 18.40 -6.18
C PHE A 92 -1.76 18.16 -4.72
N THR A 93 -1.73 19.21 -3.91
CA THR A 93 -1.31 19.11 -2.52
C THR A 93 -2.40 19.62 -1.57
N PHE A 94 -2.59 18.90 -0.45
CA PHE A 94 -3.55 19.25 0.58
C PHE A 94 -2.86 19.28 1.94
N PHE A 95 -3.11 20.33 2.70
CA PHE A 95 -2.66 20.49 4.08
C PHE A 95 -3.83 20.34 5.06
N GLU A 96 -5.00 20.85 4.70
CA GLU A 96 -6.22 20.83 5.53
C GLU A 96 -7.08 19.63 5.17
N ASN A 97 -7.62 18.96 6.20
CA ASN A 97 -8.41 17.73 6.02
C ASN A 97 -9.73 17.97 5.26
N ASP A 98 -10.38 19.09 5.49
CA ASP A 98 -11.65 19.48 4.87
C ASP A 98 -11.50 19.86 3.39
N LYS A 99 -10.28 20.13 2.93
CA LYS A 99 -9.97 20.41 1.53
C LYS A 99 -9.57 19.17 0.73
N VAL A 100 -9.37 18.04 1.40
CA VAL A 100 -9.09 16.77 0.70
C VAL A 100 -10.33 16.36 -0.08
N ILE A 101 -10.16 16.23 -1.40
CA ILE A 101 -11.26 15.83 -2.28
C ILE A 101 -11.63 14.35 -2.08
N THR A 102 -12.87 14.00 -2.39
CA THR A 102 -13.33 12.60 -2.31
C THR A 102 -12.81 11.78 -3.50
N PRO A 103 -12.75 10.43 -3.38
CA PRO A 103 -12.23 9.57 -4.46
C PRO A 103 -12.91 9.78 -5.81
N GLU A 104 -14.19 10.14 -5.83
CA GLU A 104 -14.97 10.35 -7.06
C GLU A 104 -14.53 11.60 -7.84
N LYS A 105 -13.88 12.56 -7.16
CA LYS A 105 -13.39 13.81 -7.76
C LYS A 105 -11.93 13.74 -8.21
N VAL A 106 -11.23 12.67 -7.86
CA VAL A 106 -9.84 12.46 -8.26
C VAL A 106 -9.80 12.08 -9.73
N LEU A 107 -8.84 12.64 -10.45
CA LEU A 107 -8.58 12.27 -11.84
C LEU A 107 -8.16 10.78 -11.93
N PRO A 108 -8.51 10.07 -12.99
CA PRO A 108 -8.10 8.67 -13.14
C PRO A 108 -6.56 8.56 -13.29
N ASN A 109 -6.03 7.34 -13.15
CA ASN A 109 -4.59 7.06 -13.21
C ASN A 109 -3.78 7.89 -12.21
N SER A 110 -4.27 7.98 -10.99
CA SER A 110 -3.69 8.80 -9.93
C SER A 110 -3.02 7.98 -8.86
N ILE A 111 -2.03 8.60 -8.22
CA ILE A 111 -1.46 8.14 -6.95
C ILE A 111 -1.85 9.13 -5.86
N PHE A 112 -2.38 8.65 -4.76
CA PHE A 112 -2.68 9.45 -3.58
C PHE A 112 -1.76 9.06 -2.42
N ILE A 113 -0.91 9.98 -2.02
CA ILE A 113 0.04 9.83 -0.91
C ILE A 113 -0.50 10.56 0.31
N MET A 114 -0.66 9.85 1.41
CA MET A 114 -1.12 10.35 2.70
C MET A 114 0.01 10.20 3.72
N ASP A 115 0.66 11.30 4.08
CA ASP A 115 1.83 11.29 4.97
C ASP A 115 1.58 12.10 6.24
N ASP A 116 1.85 11.47 7.39
CA ASP A 116 1.72 12.07 8.74
C ASP A 116 0.31 12.62 9.05
N VAL A 117 -0.73 11.90 8.59
CA VAL A 117 -2.13 12.28 8.75
C VAL A 117 -2.92 11.39 9.73
N ILE A 118 -2.20 10.61 10.53
CA ILE A 118 -2.82 9.65 11.47
C ILE A 118 -3.62 10.32 12.60
N GLY A 119 -3.28 11.56 12.94
CA GLY A 119 -3.99 12.38 13.93
C GLY A 119 -5.23 13.08 13.38
N GLU A 120 -5.45 13.06 12.08
CA GLU A 120 -6.54 13.76 11.40
C GLU A 120 -7.82 12.92 11.35
N GLN A 121 -8.93 13.55 10.96
CA GLN A 121 -10.18 12.84 10.72
C GLN A 121 -10.02 11.82 9.57
N GLN A 122 -10.27 10.55 9.86
CA GLN A 122 -9.99 9.45 8.94
C GLN A 122 -11.15 9.15 7.95
N GLY A 123 -12.20 9.95 7.92
CA GLY A 123 -13.40 9.72 7.08
C GLY A 123 -13.05 9.59 5.60
N VAL A 124 -12.48 10.64 5.02
CA VAL A 124 -12.07 10.68 3.61
C VAL A 124 -11.02 9.61 3.30
N ILE A 125 -10.06 9.39 4.20
CA ILE A 125 -9.03 8.36 4.02
C ILE A 125 -9.65 6.98 3.89
N ARG A 126 -10.64 6.65 4.74
CA ARG A 126 -11.38 5.38 4.66
C ARG A 126 -12.11 5.20 3.32
N GLU A 127 -12.68 6.29 2.78
CA GLU A 127 -13.33 6.26 1.46
C GLU A 127 -12.34 5.90 0.35
N TYR A 128 -11.12 6.42 0.39
CA TYR A 128 -10.07 6.03 -0.56
C TYR A 128 -9.76 4.53 -0.50
N PHE A 129 -9.58 3.97 0.70
CA PHE A 129 -9.30 2.53 0.85
C PHE A 129 -10.47 1.63 0.43
N SER A 130 -11.71 2.10 0.52
CA SER A 130 -12.90 1.33 0.14
C SER A 130 -13.28 1.49 -1.33
N ARG A 131 -13.19 2.70 -1.88
CA ARG A 131 -13.73 3.05 -3.20
C ARG A 131 -12.69 3.47 -4.23
N GLY A 132 -11.48 3.86 -3.83
CA GLY A 132 -10.44 4.42 -4.73
C GLY A 132 -10.14 3.53 -5.94
N ARG A 133 -10.24 2.20 -5.78
CA ARG A 133 -10.02 1.25 -6.87
C ARG A 133 -10.93 1.47 -8.09
N HIS A 134 -12.17 1.92 -7.89
CA HIS A 134 -13.14 2.13 -8.98
C HIS A 134 -12.71 3.27 -9.90
N ASN A 135 -11.95 4.23 -9.38
CA ASN A 135 -11.44 5.37 -10.15
C ASN A 135 -9.96 5.21 -10.52
N LYS A 136 -9.39 4.00 -10.41
CA LYS A 136 -7.97 3.71 -10.69
C LYS A 136 -7.02 4.63 -9.90
N VAL A 137 -7.32 4.84 -8.62
CA VAL A 137 -6.51 5.62 -7.69
C VAL A 137 -5.72 4.65 -6.81
N ASP A 138 -4.40 4.72 -6.89
CA ASP A 138 -3.50 4.00 -6.00
C ASP A 138 -3.21 4.82 -4.75
N ILE A 139 -3.20 4.15 -3.61
CA ILE A 139 -3.17 4.81 -2.31
C ILE A 139 -1.94 4.35 -1.54
N PHE A 140 -1.21 5.32 -1.00
CA PHE A 140 -0.08 5.10 -0.10
C PHE A 140 -0.30 5.86 1.20
N TYR A 141 -0.57 5.14 2.27
CA TYR A 141 -0.73 5.68 3.61
C TYR A 141 0.54 5.43 4.42
N LEU A 142 1.27 6.51 4.71
CA LEU A 142 2.51 6.47 5.47
C LEU A 142 2.22 6.69 6.95
N ALA A 143 2.57 5.71 7.79
CA ALA A 143 2.35 5.80 9.23
C ALA A 143 3.57 5.34 10.02
N GLN A 144 3.67 5.81 11.27
CA GLN A 144 4.77 5.42 12.15
C GLN A 144 4.48 4.13 12.91
N SER A 145 3.22 3.88 13.22
CA SER A 145 2.79 2.73 14.02
C SER A 145 1.56 2.09 13.40
N TYR A 146 1.63 0.77 13.20
CA TYR A 146 0.52 0.00 12.64
C TYR A 146 -0.72 0.02 13.55
N SER A 147 -0.53 -0.12 14.85
CA SER A 147 -1.63 -0.17 15.84
C SER A 147 -2.49 1.10 15.86
N LYS A 148 -1.92 2.24 15.46
CA LYS A 148 -2.63 3.52 15.39
C LYS A 148 -3.43 3.70 14.09
N VAL A 149 -3.12 2.94 13.04
CA VAL A 149 -3.89 2.99 11.78
C VAL A 149 -5.27 2.38 12.03
N PRO A 150 -6.38 3.05 11.65
CA PRO A 150 -7.73 2.51 11.86
C PRO A 150 -7.90 1.15 11.19
N LYS A 151 -8.43 0.16 11.94
CA LYS A 151 -8.65 -1.19 11.42
C LYS A 151 -9.72 -1.17 10.33
N GLN A 152 -10.89 -0.64 10.67
CA GLN A 152 -12.02 -0.59 9.75
C GLN A 152 -11.68 0.22 8.49
N LEU A 153 -11.90 -0.39 7.35
CA LEU A 153 -11.75 0.14 5.99
C LEU A 153 -10.31 0.47 5.58
N ILE A 154 -9.35 0.74 6.48
CA ILE A 154 -7.97 1.03 6.11
C ILE A 154 -7.15 -0.27 6.16
N ARG A 155 -6.87 -0.82 7.36
CA ARG A 155 -6.07 -2.06 7.49
C ARG A 155 -6.73 -3.26 6.81
N ASP A 156 -8.06 -3.38 6.91
CA ASP A 156 -8.81 -4.50 6.32
C ASP A 156 -8.74 -4.50 4.79
N ASN A 157 -8.72 -3.31 4.16
CA ASN A 157 -8.65 -3.17 2.69
C ASN A 157 -7.23 -3.03 2.14
N ALA A 158 -6.21 -2.87 2.98
CA ALA A 158 -4.83 -2.81 2.50
C ALA A 158 -4.44 -4.14 1.84
N ASN A 159 -3.87 -4.06 0.62
CA ASN A 159 -3.38 -5.21 -0.13
C ASN A 159 -1.85 -5.22 -0.31
N LEU A 160 -1.19 -4.08 -0.07
CA LEU A 160 0.26 -3.96 -0.08
C LEU A 160 0.72 -3.35 1.24
N ILE A 161 1.55 -4.06 2.00
CA ILE A 161 2.06 -3.58 3.28
C ILE A 161 3.59 -3.56 3.23
N VAL A 162 4.17 -2.38 3.41
CA VAL A 162 5.62 -2.18 3.45
C VAL A 162 6.04 -1.93 4.90
N LEU A 163 6.88 -2.80 5.42
CA LEU A 163 7.31 -2.81 6.81
C LEU A 163 8.79 -2.47 6.93
N PHE A 164 9.09 -1.26 7.34
CA PHE A 164 10.38 -0.97 7.96
C PHE A 164 10.40 -1.55 9.38
N LYS A 165 11.55 -1.52 10.03
CA LYS A 165 11.69 -2.05 11.40
C LYS A 165 10.55 -1.62 12.34
N GLN A 166 9.88 -2.58 12.94
CA GLN A 166 8.77 -2.41 13.86
C GLN A 166 9.13 -2.92 15.26
N ASP A 167 8.36 -2.51 16.28
CA ASP A 167 8.36 -3.11 17.60
C ASP A 167 7.52 -4.40 17.62
N GLU A 168 7.69 -5.18 18.69
CA GLU A 168 7.02 -6.47 18.84
C GLU A 168 5.49 -6.36 18.85
N THR A 169 4.93 -5.30 19.43
CA THR A 169 3.48 -5.09 19.50
C THR A 169 2.91 -4.90 18.10
N ASN A 170 3.53 -4.03 17.29
CA ASN A 170 3.11 -3.83 15.90
C ASN A 170 3.29 -5.10 15.07
N LEU A 171 4.41 -5.84 15.24
CA LEU A 171 4.63 -7.11 14.54
C LEU A 171 3.55 -8.15 14.88
N LYS A 172 3.15 -8.29 16.15
CA LYS A 172 2.06 -9.19 16.55
C LYS A 172 0.72 -8.83 15.88
N HIS A 173 0.40 -7.55 15.82
CA HIS A 173 -0.84 -7.10 15.15
C HIS A 173 -0.81 -7.43 13.65
N ILE A 174 0.28 -7.11 12.98
CA ILE A 174 0.43 -7.38 11.54
C ILE A 174 0.37 -8.88 11.27
N TYR A 175 1.08 -9.70 12.06
CA TYR A 175 1.05 -11.15 11.95
C TYR A 175 -0.37 -11.70 12.07
N ASN A 176 -1.08 -11.34 13.14
CA ASN A 176 -2.43 -11.84 13.41
C ASN A 176 -3.45 -11.45 12.33
N GLU A 177 -3.30 -10.25 11.75
CA GLU A 177 -4.25 -9.74 10.77
C GLU A 177 -3.94 -10.17 9.32
N HIS A 178 -2.68 -10.48 8.99
CA HIS A 178 -2.28 -10.65 7.59
C HIS A 178 -1.46 -11.91 7.29
N CYS A 179 -0.83 -12.55 8.29
CA CYS A 179 0.20 -13.58 8.05
C CYS A 179 -0.06 -14.90 8.78
N SER A 180 -0.95 -14.92 9.78
CA SER A 180 -1.16 -16.08 10.66
C SER A 180 -1.68 -17.33 9.94
N GLY A 181 -2.27 -17.19 8.76
CA GLY A 181 -2.69 -18.31 7.92
C GLY A 181 -1.56 -18.91 7.07
N ASP A 182 -0.45 -18.21 6.92
CA ASP A 182 0.62 -18.59 5.99
C ASP A 182 1.83 -19.19 6.70
N MET A 183 2.18 -18.69 7.88
CA MET A 183 3.39 -19.07 8.62
C MET A 183 3.21 -18.94 10.13
N SER A 184 4.14 -19.52 10.91
CA SER A 184 4.22 -19.30 12.37
C SER A 184 4.75 -17.89 12.69
N TYR A 185 4.43 -17.40 13.90
CA TYR A 185 4.93 -16.09 14.36
C TYR A 185 6.47 -16.01 14.37
N ILE A 186 7.15 -17.12 14.71
CA ILE A 186 8.61 -17.18 14.71
C ILE A 186 9.17 -17.00 13.31
N GLN A 187 8.59 -17.68 12.31
CA GLN A 187 8.98 -17.50 10.90
C GLN A 187 8.73 -16.06 10.44
N PHE A 188 7.58 -15.49 10.78
CA PHE A 188 7.29 -14.10 10.46
C PHE A 188 8.30 -13.13 11.07
N CYS A 189 8.66 -13.31 12.33
CA CYS A 189 9.69 -12.50 12.97
C CYS A 189 11.05 -12.66 12.27
N THR A 190 11.39 -13.86 11.81
CA THR A 190 12.62 -14.10 11.04
C THR A 190 12.61 -13.35 9.72
N VAL A 191 11.49 -13.37 8.99
CA VAL A 191 11.31 -12.59 7.75
C VAL A 191 11.44 -11.09 8.01
N CYS A 192 10.87 -10.59 9.13
CA CYS A 192 10.93 -9.17 9.48
C CYS A 192 12.24 -8.74 10.14
N TRP A 193 13.11 -9.72 10.49
CA TRP A 193 14.39 -9.44 11.14
C TRP A 193 15.39 -8.90 10.13
N ASN A 194 15.53 -7.58 10.10
CA ASN A 194 16.56 -6.95 9.30
C ASN A 194 17.42 -6.02 10.16
N ARG A 195 18.72 -6.04 9.94
CA ARG A 195 19.71 -5.24 10.67
C ARG A 195 19.92 -3.87 10.04
N ASP A 196 19.63 -3.73 8.75
CA ASP A 196 19.88 -2.50 8.03
C ASP A 196 18.81 -1.45 8.32
N ARG A 197 19.26 -0.22 8.51
CA ARG A 197 18.42 0.91 8.94
C ARG A 197 17.25 1.19 7.98
N PHE A 198 17.48 1.01 6.68
CA PHE A 198 16.54 1.36 5.63
C PHE A 198 15.92 0.15 4.93
N ALA A 199 16.25 -1.05 5.39
CA ALA A 199 15.66 -2.24 4.85
C ALA A 199 14.18 -2.38 5.26
N PHE A 200 13.41 -3.00 4.37
CA PHE A 200 11.98 -3.20 4.55
C PHE A 200 11.54 -4.55 4.00
N VAL A 201 10.43 -5.04 4.51
CA VAL A 201 9.72 -6.22 4.03
C VAL A 201 8.43 -5.77 3.36
N VAL A 202 8.08 -6.41 2.26
CA VAL A 202 6.82 -6.19 1.55
C VAL A 202 5.92 -7.41 1.72
N ILE A 203 4.65 -7.17 2.05
CA ILE A 203 3.60 -8.16 2.07
C ILE A 203 2.59 -7.77 1.00
N CYS A 204 2.53 -8.54 -0.10
CA CYS A 204 1.56 -8.36 -1.17
C CYS A 204 0.44 -9.40 -1.02
N LYS A 205 -0.74 -8.98 -0.56
CA LYS A 205 -1.85 -9.90 -0.27
C LYS A 205 -2.51 -10.47 -1.52
N ASP A 206 -2.32 -9.82 -2.66
CA ASP A 206 -2.88 -10.24 -3.95
C ASP A 206 -1.97 -11.26 -4.66
N SER A 207 -0.73 -11.48 -4.16
CA SER A 207 0.18 -12.52 -4.67
C SER A 207 0.00 -13.83 -3.93
N GLU A 208 0.32 -14.94 -4.60
CA GLU A 208 0.35 -16.25 -3.99
C GLU A 208 1.47 -16.38 -2.95
N ARG A 209 1.29 -17.27 -1.98
CA ARG A 209 2.18 -17.43 -0.83
C ARG A 209 3.65 -17.57 -1.22
N ASP A 210 3.96 -18.48 -2.14
CA ASP A 210 5.33 -18.80 -2.54
C ASP A 210 5.76 -18.06 -3.82
N SER A 211 4.92 -17.15 -4.34
CA SER A 211 5.13 -16.37 -5.56
C SER A 211 5.00 -14.88 -5.30
N GLY A 212 5.83 -14.34 -4.39
CA GLY A 212 5.97 -12.91 -4.19
C GLY A 212 5.04 -12.27 -3.15
N ARG A 213 4.30 -13.06 -2.35
CA ARG A 213 3.52 -12.53 -1.24
C ARG A 213 4.39 -11.87 -0.17
N TYR A 214 5.56 -12.46 0.11
CA TYR A 214 6.55 -11.93 1.05
C TYR A 214 7.85 -11.64 0.31
N ARG A 215 8.40 -10.44 0.52
CA ARG A 215 9.63 -10.00 -0.15
C ARG A 215 10.52 -9.19 0.78
N PHE A 216 11.83 -9.31 0.60
CA PHE A 216 12.80 -8.32 1.06
C PHE A 216 13.00 -7.28 -0.04
N GLY A 217 12.74 -6.02 0.26
CA GLY A 217 12.62 -5.02 -0.80
C GLY A 217 11.47 -5.36 -1.74
N PHE A 218 11.64 -5.07 -3.04
CA PHE A 218 10.67 -5.47 -4.07
C PHE A 218 11.17 -6.62 -4.94
N ASP A 219 12.44 -6.96 -4.87
CA ASP A 219 13.18 -7.82 -5.78
C ASP A 219 13.55 -9.20 -5.23
N THR A 220 13.45 -9.44 -3.93
CA THR A 220 13.80 -10.72 -3.31
C THR A 220 12.59 -11.40 -2.70
N HIS A 221 12.14 -12.50 -3.30
CA HIS A 221 11.01 -13.27 -2.80
C HIS A 221 11.42 -14.12 -1.59
N VAL A 222 10.51 -14.26 -0.63
CA VAL A 222 10.62 -15.18 0.50
C VAL A 222 9.72 -16.39 0.21
N VAL A 223 10.31 -17.56 0.14
CA VAL A 223 9.60 -18.85 0.07
C VAL A 223 9.49 -19.41 1.49
N ILE A 224 8.29 -19.89 1.89
CA ILE A 224 7.97 -20.28 3.28
C ILE A 224 7.84 -21.80 3.37
#